data_9cad7ee3cbd76bd3ef21c5a2ffefee9d
#
_entry.id   9cad7ee3cbd76bd3ef21c5a2ffefee9d
#
_cell.length_a   1.000
_cell.length_b   1.000
_cell.length_c   1.000
_cell.angle_alpha   90.00
_cell.angle_beta   90.00
_cell.angle_gamma   90.00
#
_symmetry.space_group_name_H-M   'P 1'
#
loop_
_entity.id
_entity.type
_entity.pdbx_description
1 polymer ?
#
loop_
_entity_poly.entity_id
_entity_poly.type
_entity_poly.pdbx_seq_one_letter_code
_entity_poly.pdbx_strand_id
1 'polypeptide(L)'
;DEQARIMVDHCINCGRCLEVCPQNAKTFASDLERVKGYLAQGFKTIISIAPSYAGVLDFDQPGQVVDALLKLGFYEVRETAEGAALVTNEYKKLVRENEMPNIITTCCPSVNDLIEKYYPDCAKYMAPVVSPMVAHGRYIKKIYGSDVKVVFLGPCIAKKQEAIGDERVFGAVDAILTFEELADWF
;
A
#
# COMPACT_ATOMS: atom_id res chain seq x y z
N ASP A 1 30.89 -14.19 -11.70
CA ASP A 1 30.44 -13.08 -10.84
C ASP A 1 29.17 -13.52 -10.14
N GLU A 2 29.30 -13.94 -8.87
CA GLU A 2 28.17 -14.36 -8.05
C GLU A 2 27.54 -13.13 -7.40
N GLN A 3 26.64 -12.46 -8.11
CA GLN A 3 25.82 -11.40 -7.53
C GLN A 3 24.54 -12.00 -6.95
N ALA A 4 24.19 -11.60 -5.73
CA ALA A 4 22.94 -11.97 -5.12
C ALA A 4 21.75 -11.42 -5.92
N ARG A 5 20.85 -12.30 -6.40
CA ARG A 5 19.65 -11.94 -7.17
C ARG A 5 18.39 -12.28 -6.39
N ILE A 6 17.35 -11.49 -6.57
CA ILE A 6 16.03 -11.80 -6.06
C ILE A 6 15.39 -12.85 -6.98
N MET A 7 15.05 -13.99 -6.43
CA MET A 7 14.26 -15.00 -7.14
C MET A 7 12.79 -14.64 -7.00
N VAL A 8 12.19 -14.11 -8.05
CA VAL A 8 10.83 -13.55 -8.04
C VAL A 8 9.80 -14.59 -7.59
N ASP A 9 9.94 -15.83 -8.07
CA ASP A 9 9.02 -16.94 -7.73
C ASP A 9 9.06 -17.33 -6.25
N HIS A 10 10.16 -17.01 -5.55
CA HIS A 10 10.35 -17.29 -4.12
C HIS A 10 10.23 -16.04 -3.24
N CYS A 11 10.30 -14.87 -3.83
CA CYS A 11 10.25 -13.62 -3.08
C CYS A 11 8.83 -13.34 -2.59
N ILE A 12 8.69 -13.05 -1.29
CA ILE A 12 7.43 -12.62 -0.68
C ILE A 12 7.34 -11.11 -0.49
N ASN A 13 8.22 -10.35 -1.11
CA ASN A 13 8.26 -8.88 -1.09
C ASN A 13 8.33 -8.24 0.32
N CYS A 14 8.87 -8.96 1.32
CA CYS A 14 8.89 -8.50 2.72
C CYS A 14 9.91 -7.40 3.03
N GLY A 15 10.84 -7.09 2.12
CA GLY A 15 11.86 -6.04 2.32
C GLY A 15 13.08 -6.45 3.16
N ARG A 16 13.09 -7.64 3.78
CA ARG A 16 14.17 -8.06 4.68
C ARG A 16 15.56 -8.00 4.05
N CYS A 17 15.66 -8.29 2.74
CA CYS A 17 16.94 -8.20 2.01
C CYS A 17 17.49 -6.77 1.89
N LEU A 18 16.64 -5.75 2.01
CA LEU A 18 17.05 -4.33 2.06
C LEU A 18 17.69 -4.03 3.41
N GLU A 19 17.00 -4.40 4.49
CA GLU A 19 17.43 -4.13 5.87
C GLU A 19 18.76 -4.80 6.24
N VAL A 20 18.95 -6.07 5.79
CA VAL A 20 20.14 -6.86 6.18
C VAL A 20 21.31 -6.72 5.22
N CYS A 21 21.19 -5.96 4.15
CA CYS A 21 22.27 -5.82 3.17
C CYS A 21 23.36 -4.87 3.70
N PRO A 22 24.54 -5.36 4.08
CA PRO A 22 25.58 -4.50 4.67
C PRO A 22 26.19 -3.50 3.66
N GLN A 23 25.95 -3.74 2.37
CA GLN A 23 26.45 -2.89 1.27
C GLN A 23 25.37 -1.93 0.73
N ASN A 24 24.15 -1.95 1.28
CA ASN A 24 22.99 -1.21 0.77
C ASN A 24 22.80 -1.38 -0.75
N ALA A 25 23.14 -2.58 -1.29
CA ALA A 25 23.13 -2.86 -2.72
C ALA A 25 21.76 -3.26 -3.28
N LYS A 26 20.73 -3.23 -2.45
CA LYS A 26 19.35 -3.56 -2.81
C LYS A 26 18.50 -2.31 -2.73
N THR A 27 17.67 -2.09 -3.75
CA THR A 27 16.71 -0.99 -3.81
C THR A 27 15.37 -1.50 -4.31
N PHE A 28 14.35 -0.69 -4.18
CA PHE A 28 13.04 -0.90 -4.80
C PHE A 28 12.75 0.23 -5.81
N ALA A 29 11.84 -0.03 -6.75
CA ALA A 29 11.43 0.98 -7.71
C ALA A 29 10.69 2.12 -7.01
N SER A 30 11.14 3.36 -7.21
CA SER A 30 10.49 4.54 -6.66
C SER A 30 9.37 5.04 -7.57
N ASP A 31 8.24 5.44 -6.96
CA ASP A 31 7.16 6.12 -7.66
C ASP A 31 7.23 7.66 -7.51
N LEU A 32 8.27 8.19 -6.87
CA LEU A 32 8.38 9.62 -6.54
C LEU A 32 8.25 10.51 -7.77
N GLU A 33 9.00 10.23 -8.81
CA GLU A 33 8.96 11.04 -10.04
C GLU A 33 7.60 10.92 -10.77
N ARG A 34 6.95 9.76 -10.68
CA ARG A 34 5.59 9.56 -11.19
C ARG A 34 4.60 10.46 -10.45
N VAL A 35 4.68 10.53 -9.12
CA VAL A 35 3.81 11.37 -8.29
C VAL A 35 4.06 12.85 -8.57
N LYS A 36 5.31 13.29 -8.63
CA LYS A 36 5.67 14.66 -9.04
C LYS A 36 5.10 14.99 -10.41
N GLY A 37 5.14 14.04 -11.34
CA GLY A 37 4.55 14.17 -12.67
C GLY A 37 3.04 14.38 -12.65
N TYR A 38 2.30 13.68 -11.77
CA TYR A 38 0.86 13.89 -11.62
C TYR A 38 0.54 15.31 -11.13
N LEU A 39 1.27 15.79 -10.13
CA LEU A 39 1.07 17.13 -9.58
C LEU A 39 1.43 18.21 -10.61
N ALA A 40 2.55 18.08 -11.30
CA ALA A 40 3.00 19.03 -12.32
C ALA A 40 2.05 19.13 -13.52
N GLN A 41 1.38 18.04 -13.87
CA GLN A 41 0.37 18.00 -14.94
C GLN A 41 -1.01 18.47 -14.48
N GLY A 42 -1.18 18.85 -13.21
CA GLY A 42 -2.44 19.34 -12.66
C GLY A 42 -3.50 18.27 -12.42
N PHE A 43 -3.11 16.98 -12.36
CA PHE A 43 -4.05 15.95 -11.98
C PHE A 43 -4.58 16.17 -10.56
N LYS A 44 -5.87 15.98 -10.36
CA LYS A 44 -6.45 15.91 -9.03
C LYS A 44 -5.89 14.68 -8.31
N THR A 45 -4.88 14.89 -7.48
CA THR A 45 -4.12 13.84 -6.81
C THR A 45 -4.47 13.81 -5.32
N ILE A 46 -5.00 12.69 -4.86
CA ILE A 46 -5.42 12.48 -3.47
C ILE A 46 -4.45 11.48 -2.83
N ILE A 47 -3.96 11.81 -1.64
CA ILE A 47 -3.06 10.95 -0.90
C ILE A 47 -3.82 10.18 0.19
N SER A 48 -3.62 8.86 0.22
CA SER A 48 -4.11 7.94 1.25
C SER A 48 -2.95 7.61 2.19
N ILE A 49 -2.94 8.21 3.39
CA ILE A 49 -1.84 8.03 4.35
C ILE A 49 -2.10 6.87 5.29
N ALA A 50 -1.12 5.98 5.44
CA ALA A 50 -1.18 4.87 6.38
C ALA A 50 -1.10 5.37 7.84
N PRO A 51 -1.88 4.79 8.79
CA PRO A 51 -1.89 5.23 10.19
C PRO A 51 -0.53 5.22 10.88
N SER A 52 0.42 4.42 10.40
CA SER A 52 1.79 4.37 10.91
C SER A 52 2.58 5.69 10.76
N TYR A 53 2.07 6.66 10.01
CA TYR A 53 2.68 7.99 9.90
C TYR A 53 2.89 8.63 11.29
N ALA A 54 1.96 8.38 12.21
CA ALA A 54 2.00 8.93 13.57
C ALA A 54 3.19 8.43 14.42
N GLY A 55 3.81 7.32 14.03
CA GLY A 55 4.98 6.76 14.73
C GLY A 55 6.29 6.86 13.94
N VAL A 56 6.24 7.39 12.71
CA VAL A 56 7.40 7.46 11.82
C VAL A 56 7.79 8.90 11.49
N LEU A 57 6.80 9.76 11.23
CA LEU A 57 7.05 11.16 10.91
C LEU A 57 7.16 11.97 12.20
N ASP A 58 8.10 12.92 12.23
CA ASP A 58 8.28 13.83 13.36
C ASP A 58 7.40 15.07 13.18
N PHE A 59 6.45 15.27 14.08
CA PHE A 59 5.54 16.42 14.07
C PHE A 59 4.93 16.64 15.47
N ASP A 60 4.63 17.90 15.80
CA ASP A 60 3.98 18.25 17.07
C ASP A 60 2.45 18.02 17.03
N GLN A 61 1.85 18.25 15.86
CA GLN A 61 0.42 18.13 15.64
C GLN A 61 0.12 17.42 14.31
N PRO A 62 -0.83 16.48 14.25
CA PRO A 62 -1.18 15.75 13.01
C PRO A 62 -1.50 16.68 11.83
N GLY A 63 -2.06 17.86 12.08
CA GLY A 63 -2.36 18.85 11.06
C GLY A 63 -1.13 19.36 10.29
N GLN A 64 0.07 19.30 10.88
CA GLN A 64 1.32 19.68 10.19
C GLN A 64 1.63 18.75 9.02
N VAL A 65 1.40 17.45 9.18
CA VAL A 65 1.59 16.46 8.10
C VAL A 65 0.60 16.73 6.96
N VAL A 66 -0.66 16.98 7.30
CA VAL A 66 -1.69 17.32 6.31
C VAL A 66 -1.33 18.60 5.56
N ASP A 67 -0.95 19.66 6.27
CA ASP A 67 -0.56 20.95 5.68
C ASP A 67 0.67 20.81 4.77
N ALA A 68 1.68 20.05 5.20
CA ALA A 68 2.88 19.78 4.39
C ALA A 68 2.52 19.07 3.07
N LEU A 69 1.70 18.03 3.11
CA LEU A 69 1.26 17.32 1.93
C LEU A 69 0.41 18.18 0.99
N LEU A 70 -0.47 19.01 1.52
CA LEU A 70 -1.24 19.97 0.72
C LEU A 70 -0.33 21.02 0.06
N LYS A 71 0.73 21.49 0.75
CA LYS A 71 1.73 22.42 0.20
C LYS A 71 2.59 21.77 -0.90
N LEU A 72 2.78 20.44 -0.89
CA LEU A 72 3.41 19.74 -2.00
C LEU A 72 2.52 19.69 -3.27
N GLY A 73 1.24 20.05 -3.16
CA GLY A 73 0.31 20.10 -4.28
C GLY A 73 -0.73 18.99 -4.30
N PHE A 74 -0.79 18.13 -3.30
CA PHE A 74 -1.89 17.17 -3.19
C PHE A 74 -3.22 17.90 -3.00
N TYR A 75 -4.25 17.44 -3.70
CA TYR A 75 -5.58 18.02 -3.61
C TYR A 75 -6.23 17.77 -2.25
N GLU A 76 -6.04 16.59 -1.70
CA GLU A 76 -6.61 16.17 -0.42
C GLU A 76 -5.76 15.08 0.23
N VAL A 77 -5.73 15.08 1.56
CA VAL A 77 -5.09 14.05 2.40
C VAL A 77 -6.17 13.28 3.13
N ARG A 78 -6.20 11.96 2.96
CA ARG A 78 -7.16 11.07 3.60
C ARG A 78 -6.44 9.94 4.32
N GLU A 79 -7.01 9.46 5.39
CA GLU A 79 -6.43 8.35 6.14
C GLU A 79 -6.87 6.99 5.58
N THR A 80 -5.92 6.09 5.35
CA THR A 80 -6.20 4.70 4.94
C THR A 80 -7.08 3.95 5.97
N ALA A 81 -7.21 4.48 7.18
CA ALA A 81 -8.13 4.00 8.20
C ALA A 81 -9.59 3.94 7.71
N GLU A 82 -10.00 4.81 6.80
CA GLU A 82 -11.33 4.74 6.15
C GLU A 82 -11.47 3.42 5.36
N GLY A 83 -10.44 3.04 4.61
CA GLY A 83 -10.39 1.75 3.91
C GLY A 83 -10.39 0.57 4.88
N ALA A 84 -9.69 0.70 6.02
CA ALA A 84 -9.69 -0.33 7.06
C ALA A 84 -11.08 -0.53 7.68
N ALA A 85 -11.87 0.54 7.85
CA ALA A 85 -13.25 0.43 8.31
C ALA A 85 -14.14 -0.34 7.32
N LEU A 86 -13.98 -0.11 6.01
CA LEU A 86 -14.67 -0.86 4.97
C LEU A 86 -14.33 -2.35 5.01
N VAL A 87 -13.04 -2.65 5.04
CA VAL A 87 -12.52 -4.03 5.12
C VAL A 87 -12.99 -4.73 6.40
N THR A 88 -13.00 -4.04 7.53
CA THR A 88 -13.53 -4.58 8.80
C THR A 88 -15.00 -5.00 8.68
N ASN A 89 -15.81 -4.25 7.96
CA ASN A 89 -17.20 -4.60 7.75
C ASN A 89 -17.37 -5.88 6.91
N GLU A 90 -16.51 -6.09 5.89
CA GLU A 90 -16.51 -7.32 5.12
C GLU A 90 -16.06 -8.53 5.96
N TYR A 91 -15.03 -8.40 6.81
CA TYR A 91 -14.66 -9.46 7.75
C TYR A 91 -15.78 -9.80 8.75
N LYS A 92 -16.47 -8.77 9.29
CA LYS A 92 -17.65 -9.01 10.16
C LYS A 92 -18.74 -9.79 9.45
N LYS A 93 -18.93 -9.56 8.15
CA LYS A 93 -19.88 -10.29 7.32
C LYS A 93 -19.49 -11.76 7.19
N LEU A 94 -18.23 -12.02 6.76
CA LEU A 94 -17.70 -13.39 6.64
C LEU A 94 -17.85 -14.18 7.96
N VAL A 95 -17.56 -13.57 9.10
CA VAL A 95 -17.72 -14.21 10.41
C VAL A 95 -19.17 -14.51 10.72
N ARG A 96 -20.11 -13.62 10.41
CA ARG A 96 -21.54 -13.82 10.66
C ARG A 96 -22.17 -14.90 9.78
N GLU A 97 -21.75 -14.94 8.52
CA GLU A 97 -22.24 -15.91 7.52
C GLU A 97 -21.68 -17.30 7.78
N ASN A 98 -20.58 -17.40 8.53
CA ASN A 98 -19.92 -18.65 8.93
C ASN A 98 -19.62 -19.60 7.75
N GLU A 99 -19.34 -19.01 6.58
CA GLU A 99 -19.05 -19.77 5.36
C GLU A 99 -17.63 -20.36 5.34
N MET A 100 -16.72 -19.78 6.14
CA MET A 100 -15.33 -20.21 6.23
C MET A 100 -15.05 -20.74 7.65
N PRO A 101 -14.58 -21.99 7.80
CA PRO A 101 -14.28 -22.58 9.11
C PRO A 101 -13.09 -21.90 9.81
N ASN A 102 -12.16 -21.36 9.04
CA ASN A 102 -11.04 -20.55 9.49
C ASN A 102 -10.89 -19.39 8.54
N ILE A 103 -10.50 -18.22 9.04
CA ILE A 103 -10.29 -17.02 8.23
C ILE A 103 -8.87 -16.51 8.45
N ILE A 104 -8.08 -16.47 7.38
CA ILE A 104 -6.79 -15.79 7.33
C ILE A 104 -7.03 -14.43 6.67
N THR A 105 -6.69 -13.34 7.38
CA THR A 105 -6.85 -11.99 6.84
C THR A 105 -5.81 -11.70 5.76
N THR A 106 -6.20 -10.98 4.72
CA THR A 106 -5.43 -10.76 3.49
C THR A 106 -4.92 -9.33 3.32
N CYS A 107 -4.82 -8.58 4.42
CA CYS A 107 -4.37 -7.18 4.38
C CYS A 107 -2.86 -7.01 4.12
N CYS A 108 -2.04 -8.05 4.34
CA CYS A 108 -0.60 -8.04 4.18
C CYS A 108 -0.17 -8.78 2.89
N PRO A 109 0.33 -8.08 1.84
CA PRO A 109 0.72 -8.73 0.60
C PRO A 109 1.83 -9.78 0.79
N SER A 110 2.80 -9.51 1.69
CA SER A 110 3.87 -10.47 1.98
C SER A 110 3.35 -11.77 2.60
N VAL A 111 2.32 -11.69 3.45
CA VAL A 111 1.68 -12.90 4.01
C VAL A 111 0.89 -13.63 2.94
N ASN A 112 0.22 -12.91 2.05
CA ASN A 112 -0.49 -13.51 0.91
C ASN A 112 0.50 -14.26 0.01
N ASP A 113 1.58 -13.62 -0.41
CA ASP A 113 2.67 -14.24 -1.17
C ASP A 113 3.26 -15.47 -0.44
N LEU A 114 3.44 -15.39 0.89
CA LEU A 114 3.94 -16.49 1.69
C LEU A 114 3.01 -17.71 1.63
N ILE A 115 1.71 -17.47 1.78
CA ILE A 115 0.71 -18.55 1.76
C ILE A 115 0.63 -19.14 0.35
N GLU A 116 0.46 -18.31 -0.66
CA GLU A 116 0.29 -18.77 -2.05
C GLU A 116 1.52 -19.55 -2.55
N LYS A 117 2.74 -19.13 -2.19
CA LYS A 117 3.98 -19.74 -2.67
C LYS A 117 4.46 -20.92 -1.84
N TYR A 118 4.27 -20.88 -0.52
CA TYR A 118 4.88 -21.88 0.37
C TYR A 118 3.89 -22.75 1.14
N TYR A 119 2.62 -22.31 1.24
CA TYR A 119 1.56 -23.00 1.96
C TYR A 119 0.26 -23.03 1.16
N PRO A 120 0.27 -23.51 -0.11
CA PRO A 120 -0.89 -23.40 -1.00
C PRO A 120 -2.15 -24.09 -0.46
N ASP A 121 -2.00 -25.12 0.37
CA ASP A 121 -3.14 -25.79 1.03
C ASP A 121 -3.87 -24.87 2.02
N CYS A 122 -3.24 -23.80 2.50
CA CYS A 122 -3.83 -22.81 3.37
C CYS A 122 -4.55 -21.69 2.59
N ALA A 123 -4.35 -21.58 1.28
CA ALA A 123 -4.98 -20.54 0.45
C ALA A 123 -6.51 -20.56 0.53
N LYS A 124 -7.12 -21.72 0.73
CA LYS A 124 -8.57 -21.89 0.94
C LYS A 124 -9.12 -21.17 2.17
N TYR A 125 -8.25 -20.79 3.10
CA TYR A 125 -8.64 -20.04 4.31
C TYR A 125 -8.38 -18.54 4.17
N MET A 126 -7.77 -18.09 3.09
CA MET A 126 -7.57 -16.68 2.82
C MET A 126 -8.90 -16.00 2.52
N ALA A 127 -9.20 -14.94 3.24
CA ALA A 127 -10.44 -14.19 3.03
C ALA A 127 -10.46 -13.55 1.64
N PRO A 128 -11.58 -13.61 0.91
CA PRO A 128 -11.73 -12.94 -0.39
C PRO A 128 -11.96 -11.42 -0.21
N VAL A 129 -11.09 -10.78 0.56
CA VAL A 129 -11.19 -9.36 0.93
C VAL A 129 -9.91 -8.66 0.54
N VAL A 130 -10.03 -7.53 -0.14
CA VAL A 130 -8.88 -6.69 -0.53
C VAL A 130 -8.27 -5.98 0.66
N SER A 131 -7.04 -5.51 0.51
CA SER A 131 -6.38 -4.74 1.57
C SER A 131 -7.06 -3.37 1.81
N PRO A 132 -6.87 -2.76 3.00
CA PRO A 132 -7.33 -1.40 3.28
C PRO A 132 -6.87 -0.36 2.27
N MET A 133 -5.65 -0.47 1.76
CA MET A 133 -5.12 0.41 0.70
C MET A 133 -5.98 0.35 -0.56
N VAL A 134 -6.25 -0.86 -1.04
CA VAL A 134 -7.06 -1.09 -2.25
C VAL A 134 -8.52 -0.65 -2.04
N ALA A 135 -9.10 -1.02 -0.90
CA ALA A 135 -10.47 -0.61 -0.55
C ALA A 135 -10.61 0.92 -0.52
N HIS A 136 -9.63 1.61 0.08
CA HIS A 136 -9.62 3.07 0.17
C HIS A 136 -9.40 3.71 -1.21
N GLY A 137 -8.48 3.19 -2.02
CA GLY A 137 -8.28 3.69 -3.38
C GLY A 137 -9.55 3.62 -4.23
N ARG A 138 -10.26 2.49 -4.19
CA ARG A 138 -11.56 2.32 -4.85
C ARG A 138 -12.62 3.28 -4.30
N TYR A 139 -12.65 3.47 -2.99
CA TYR A 139 -13.57 4.39 -2.33
C TYR A 139 -13.31 5.84 -2.75
N ILE A 140 -12.06 6.28 -2.77
CA ILE A 140 -11.67 7.61 -3.26
C ILE A 140 -12.12 7.79 -4.71
N LYS A 141 -11.82 6.84 -5.61
CA LYS A 141 -12.24 6.92 -7.02
C LYS A 141 -13.75 6.91 -7.20
N LYS A 142 -14.47 6.22 -6.31
CA LYS A 142 -15.94 6.26 -6.32
C LYS A 142 -16.51 7.64 -5.96
N ILE A 143 -15.86 8.37 -5.03
CA ILE A 143 -16.32 9.69 -4.58
C ILE A 143 -15.93 10.79 -5.57
N TYR A 144 -14.67 10.78 -6.03
CA TYR A 144 -14.09 11.88 -6.79
C TYR A 144 -14.06 11.66 -8.30
N GLY A 145 -14.44 10.47 -8.76
CA GLY A 145 -14.37 10.06 -10.17
C GLY A 145 -13.13 9.21 -10.48
N SER A 146 -13.17 8.51 -11.63
CA SER A 146 -12.10 7.61 -12.07
C SER A 146 -10.81 8.33 -12.46
N ASP A 147 -10.90 9.62 -12.79
CA ASP A 147 -9.79 10.40 -13.35
C ASP A 147 -8.83 10.93 -12.27
N VAL A 148 -9.23 10.84 -10.99
CA VAL A 148 -8.35 11.22 -9.88
C VAL A 148 -7.17 10.25 -9.77
N LYS A 149 -6.02 10.78 -9.37
CA LYS A 149 -4.85 9.97 -9.02
C LYS A 149 -4.86 9.70 -7.53
N VAL A 150 -4.76 8.44 -7.17
CA VAL A 150 -4.67 8.00 -5.78
C VAL A 150 -3.25 7.59 -5.49
N VAL A 151 -2.61 8.25 -4.54
CA VAL A 151 -1.27 7.92 -4.06
C VAL A 151 -1.38 7.34 -2.65
N PHE A 152 -0.88 6.15 -2.43
CA PHE A 152 -0.77 5.59 -1.09
C PHE A 152 0.58 5.99 -0.49
N LEU A 153 0.58 6.45 0.75
CA LEU A 153 1.78 6.77 1.53
C LEU A 153 1.85 5.84 2.75
N GLY A 154 2.90 5.05 2.85
CA GLY A 154 3.07 4.11 3.97
C GLY A 154 4.43 3.41 3.98
N PRO A 155 4.77 2.63 5.02
CA PRO A 155 6.11 2.09 5.21
C PRO A 155 6.41 0.82 4.41
N CYS A 156 5.43 0.26 3.69
CA CYS A 156 5.50 -1.12 3.21
C CYS A 156 5.79 -1.20 1.71
N ILE A 157 6.96 -1.72 1.34
CA ILE A 157 7.34 -1.92 -0.07
C ILE A 157 6.52 -3.00 -0.77
N ALA A 158 5.99 -4.00 -0.04
CA ALA A 158 5.12 -5.02 -0.62
C ALA A 158 3.83 -4.43 -1.21
N LYS A 159 3.39 -3.26 -0.73
CA LYS A 159 2.25 -2.53 -1.29
C LYS A 159 2.49 -2.07 -2.72
N LYS A 160 3.74 -1.79 -3.10
CA LYS A 160 4.11 -1.46 -4.48
C LYS A 160 3.80 -2.64 -5.42
N GLN A 161 4.17 -3.86 -4.99
CA GLN A 161 3.87 -5.06 -5.75
C GLN A 161 2.36 -5.36 -5.79
N GLU A 162 1.64 -5.19 -4.68
CA GLU A 162 0.18 -5.37 -4.66
C GLU A 162 -0.52 -4.48 -5.69
N ALA A 163 -0.11 -3.21 -5.81
CA ALA A 163 -0.75 -2.26 -6.72
C ALA A 163 -0.57 -2.60 -8.21
N ILE A 164 0.53 -3.24 -8.58
CA ILE A 164 0.89 -3.51 -9.98
C ILE A 164 0.84 -4.98 -10.38
N GLY A 165 0.97 -5.89 -9.42
CA GLY A 165 1.14 -7.33 -9.67
C GLY A 165 -0.15 -8.15 -9.60
N ASP A 166 -1.24 -7.59 -9.10
CA ASP A 166 -2.51 -8.27 -8.96
C ASP A 166 -3.59 -7.61 -9.84
N GLU A 167 -3.96 -8.26 -10.92
CA GLU A 167 -4.99 -7.78 -11.86
C GLU A 167 -6.33 -7.49 -11.17
N ARG A 168 -6.65 -8.20 -10.10
CA ARG A 168 -7.90 -8.02 -9.33
C ARG A 168 -8.00 -6.65 -8.69
N VAL A 169 -6.87 -5.98 -8.44
CA VAL A 169 -6.81 -4.68 -7.74
C VAL A 169 -6.20 -3.57 -8.59
N PHE A 170 -5.82 -3.89 -9.82
CA PHE A 170 -5.23 -2.94 -10.74
C PHE A 170 -6.09 -1.67 -10.89
N GLY A 171 -5.44 -0.52 -10.88
CA GLY A 171 -6.10 0.77 -11.03
C GLY A 171 -6.79 1.31 -9.76
N ALA A 172 -6.78 0.58 -8.63
CA ALA A 172 -7.30 1.10 -7.38
C ALA A 172 -6.42 2.23 -6.81
N VAL A 173 -5.09 2.07 -6.93
CA VAL A 173 -4.07 3.04 -6.52
C VAL A 173 -3.13 3.29 -7.69
N ASP A 174 -2.77 4.53 -7.95
CA ASP A 174 -1.98 4.93 -9.13
C ASP A 174 -0.46 4.98 -8.84
N ALA A 175 -0.08 5.22 -7.59
CA ALA A 175 1.32 5.24 -7.15
C ALA A 175 1.44 4.98 -5.64
N ILE A 176 2.61 4.51 -5.22
CA ILE A 176 2.91 4.22 -3.81
C ILE A 176 4.22 4.89 -3.43
N LEU A 177 4.16 5.69 -2.38
CA LEU A 177 5.32 6.29 -1.74
C LEU A 177 5.57 5.63 -0.38
N THR A 178 6.82 5.39 -0.08
CA THR A 178 7.26 5.11 1.29
C THR A 178 7.48 6.42 2.05
N PHE A 179 7.53 6.35 3.37
CA PHE A 179 7.89 7.52 4.17
C PHE A 179 9.32 7.99 3.91
N GLU A 180 10.22 7.10 3.53
CA GLU A 180 11.59 7.41 3.12
C GLU A 180 11.59 8.22 1.80
N GLU A 181 10.84 7.75 0.78
CA GLU A 181 10.68 8.49 -0.47
C GLU A 181 10.04 9.87 -0.26
N LEU A 182 9.15 10.01 0.72
CA LEU A 182 8.60 11.31 1.08
C LEU A 182 9.66 12.19 1.77
N ALA A 183 10.49 11.63 2.66
CA ALA A 183 11.58 12.37 3.31
C ALA A 183 12.61 12.86 2.30
N ASP A 184 12.93 12.06 1.28
CA ASP A 184 13.82 12.46 0.19
C ASP A 184 13.24 13.57 -0.70
N TRP A 185 11.94 13.83 -0.62
CA TRP A 185 11.27 14.89 -1.36
C TRP A 185 11.36 16.26 -0.68
N PHE A 186 11.47 16.28 0.65
CA PHE A 186 11.61 17.51 1.44
C PHE A 186 13.05 18.02 1.50
#